data_58522ae096487becb4e3a53b914276f4
#
_entry.id   58522ae096487becb4e3a53b914276f4
#
_cell.length_a   1.000
_cell.length_b   1.000
_cell.length_c   1.000
_cell.angle_alpha   90.00
_cell.angle_beta   90.00
_cell.angle_gamma   90.00
#
_symmetry.space_group_name_H-M   'P 1'
#
loop_
_entity.id
_entity.type
_entity.pdbx_description
1 polymer ?
#
loop_
_entity_poly.entity_id
_entity_poly.type
_entity_poly.pdbx_seq_one_letter_code
_entity_poly.pdbx_strand_id
1 'polypeptide(L)'
;MGKSLNGKELGKGISQRKDGLYQARFVNRFGKRQTIYAKTLNEIRHLLRTEQYEDDKMLNVINDDMTLDEWYEIWMNTCKKNCRNSTKETYASHYRRVQKRLGWMKLTKLNLIVIQQVFNELRSDNERKNSKKILVDMLEKAIDADLLVKNVAK
;
A
#
# COMPACT_ATOMS: atom_id res chain seq x y z
N MET A 1 13.54 26.66 14.10
CA MET A 1 14.15 25.51 13.44
C MET A 1 14.86 24.65 14.48
N GLY A 2 14.90 23.32 14.27
CA GLY A 2 15.63 22.44 15.21
C GLY A 2 17.14 22.56 15.00
N LYS A 3 17.88 22.44 16.10
CA LYS A 3 19.34 22.57 16.11
C LYS A 3 20.01 21.26 16.56
N SER A 4 21.25 21.06 16.11
CA SER A 4 22.16 20.04 16.65
C SER A 4 22.69 20.42 18.02
N LEU A 5 23.34 19.49 18.72
CA LEU A 5 24.04 19.77 19.98
C LEU A 5 25.13 20.85 19.82
N ASN A 6 25.69 20.97 18.61
CA ASN A 6 26.70 21.99 18.29
C ASN A 6 26.08 23.27 17.71
N GLY A 7 24.78 23.51 17.88
CA GLY A 7 24.10 24.73 17.44
C GLY A 7 23.81 24.84 15.94
N LYS A 8 24.21 23.84 15.11
CA LYS A 8 23.98 23.86 13.67
C LYS A 8 22.51 23.60 13.35
N GLU A 9 21.95 24.33 12.41
CA GLU A 9 20.58 24.16 11.96
C GLU A 9 20.43 22.83 11.16
N LEU A 10 19.39 22.06 11.51
CA LEU A 10 19.16 20.72 10.96
C LEU A 10 18.01 20.66 9.94
N GLY A 11 17.18 21.70 9.91
CA GLY A 11 15.97 21.76 9.09
C GLY A 11 14.70 21.75 9.91
N LYS A 12 13.58 21.99 9.24
CA LYS A 12 12.25 22.06 9.87
C LYS A 12 11.85 20.70 10.46
N GLY A 13 11.46 20.70 11.72
CA GLY A 13 10.98 19.49 12.40
C GLY A 13 12.08 18.54 12.90
N ILE A 14 13.36 18.76 12.56
CA ILE A 14 14.48 17.88 12.95
C ILE A 14 15.28 18.55 14.09
N SER A 15 15.59 17.78 15.11
CA SER A 15 16.46 18.19 16.23
C SER A 15 17.34 17.03 16.70
N GLN A 16 18.44 17.34 17.37
CA GLN A 16 19.31 16.32 17.97
C GLN A 16 19.07 16.30 19.48
N ARG A 17 18.91 15.09 20.01
CA ARG A 17 18.73 14.84 21.45
C ARG A 17 20.08 14.83 22.15
N LYS A 18 20.03 14.96 23.49
CA LYS A 18 21.23 14.92 24.37
C LYS A 18 21.98 13.59 24.29
N ASP A 19 21.29 12.50 23.96
CA ASP A 19 21.84 11.15 23.75
C ASP A 19 22.51 10.97 22.37
N GLY A 20 22.57 12.03 21.56
CA GLY A 20 23.18 12.02 20.22
C GLY A 20 22.24 11.60 19.09
N LEU A 21 21.08 11.00 19.39
CA LEU A 21 20.12 10.61 18.37
C LEU A 21 19.45 11.82 17.72
N TYR A 22 19.15 11.70 16.44
CA TYR A 22 18.32 12.64 15.73
C TYR A 22 16.86 12.27 15.86
N GLN A 23 16.00 13.25 16.05
CA GLN A 23 14.56 13.10 16.04
C GLN A 23 13.93 14.03 15.01
N ALA A 24 12.92 13.57 14.31
CA ALA A 24 12.10 14.43 13.46
C ALA A 24 10.64 14.33 13.91
N ARG A 25 9.95 15.47 13.91
CA ARG A 25 8.54 15.60 14.27
C ARG A 25 7.79 16.22 13.11
N PHE A 26 6.70 15.58 12.73
CA PHE A 26 5.76 16.10 11.75
C PHE A 26 4.32 15.84 12.20
N VAL A 27 3.41 16.56 11.60
CA VAL A 27 1.97 16.35 11.82
C VAL A 27 1.44 15.61 10.61
N ASN A 28 0.85 14.46 10.84
CA ASN A 28 0.21 13.72 9.75
C ASN A 28 -1.11 14.39 9.33
N ARG A 29 -1.69 13.97 8.22
CA ARG A 29 -2.94 14.51 7.67
C ARG A 29 -4.15 14.46 8.61
N PHE A 30 -4.13 13.58 9.64
CA PHE A 30 -5.16 13.52 10.68
C PHE A 30 -4.92 14.48 11.85
N GLY A 31 -3.93 15.37 11.75
CA GLY A 31 -3.57 16.29 12.81
C GLY A 31 -2.81 15.65 13.98
N LYS A 32 -2.42 14.38 13.88
CA LYS A 32 -1.64 13.68 14.91
C LYS A 32 -0.15 13.96 14.72
N ARG A 33 0.54 14.26 15.83
CA ARG A 33 2.01 14.42 15.84
C ARG A 33 2.69 13.06 15.81
N GLN A 34 3.55 12.87 14.82
CA GLN A 34 4.44 11.71 14.68
C GLN A 34 5.87 12.11 15.04
N THR A 35 6.61 11.18 15.62
CA THR A 35 8.03 11.37 15.95
C THR A 35 8.80 10.14 15.50
N ILE A 36 9.84 10.37 14.71
CA ILE A 36 10.76 9.34 14.21
C ILE A 36 12.17 9.61 14.73
N TYR A 37 12.97 8.57 14.85
CA TYR A 37 14.33 8.62 15.38
C TYR A 37 15.31 7.95 14.43
N ALA A 38 16.54 8.47 14.37
CA ALA A 38 17.63 7.86 13.62
C ALA A 38 18.98 8.20 14.25
N LYS A 39 19.99 7.39 13.90
CA LYS A 39 21.37 7.60 14.41
C LYS A 39 22.11 8.69 13.65
N THR A 40 21.76 8.90 12.39
CA THR A 40 22.44 9.88 11.52
C THR A 40 21.48 10.92 10.95
N LEU A 41 22.03 12.09 10.60
CA LEU A 41 21.26 13.19 10.01
C LEU A 41 20.70 12.81 8.62
N ASN A 42 21.46 12.06 7.83
CA ASN A 42 21.01 11.64 6.50
C ASN A 42 19.84 10.64 6.60
N GLU A 43 19.95 9.70 7.53
CA GLU A 43 18.91 8.70 7.79
C GLU A 43 17.61 9.35 8.26
N ILE A 44 17.66 10.29 9.23
CA ILE A 44 16.45 10.97 9.71
C ILE A 44 15.77 11.81 8.61
N ARG A 45 16.56 12.43 7.73
CA ARG A 45 16.03 13.17 6.57
C ARG A 45 15.36 12.27 5.56
N HIS A 46 15.95 11.11 5.29
CA HIS A 46 15.37 10.11 4.40
C HIS A 46 14.06 9.57 4.98
N LEU A 47 14.07 9.13 6.24
CA LEU A 47 12.88 8.64 6.95
C LEU A 47 11.77 9.68 6.98
N LEU A 48 12.08 10.94 7.30
CA LEU A 48 11.07 12.01 7.34
C LEU A 48 10.41 12.22 5.97
N ARG A 49 11.19 12.20 4.89
CA ARG A 49 10.65 12.32 3.52
C ARG A 49 9.78 11.15 3.15
N THR A 50 10.21 9.93 3.49
CA THR A 50 9.45 8.71 3.23
C THR A 50 8.13 8.73 3.97
N GLU A 51 8.13 8.98 5.27
CA GLU A 51 6.93 9.05 6.11
C GLU A 51 5.96 10.15 5.65
N GLN A 52 6.46 11.34 5.30
CA GLN A 52 5.62 12.42 4.76
C GLN A 52 5.03 12.05 3.39
N TYR A 53 5.84 11.44 2.51
CA TYR A 53 5.36 10.99 1.21
C TYR A 53 4.28 9.90 1.33
N GLU A 54 4.47 8.95 2.22
CA GLU A 54 3.52 7.88 2.49
C GLU A 54 2.22 8.43 3.11
N ASP A 55 2.33 9.42 4.01
CA ASP A 55 1.17 10.10 4.60
C ASP A 55 0.40 10.91 3.54
N ASP A 56 1.11 11.68 2.70
CA ASP A 56 0.51 12.45 1.59
C ASP A 56 -0.19 11.54 0.57
N LYS A 57 0.38 10.35 0.33
CA LYS A 57 -0.18 9.34 -0.59
C LYS A 57 -1.22 8.44 0.05
N MET A 58 -1.61 8.70 1.27
CA MET A 58 -2.57 7.88 2.03
C MET A 58 -2.16 6.42 2.24
N LEU A 59 -0.89 6.08 2.11
CA LEU A 59 -0.41 4.69 2.18
C LEU A 59 -0.40 4.12 3.60
N ASN A 60 -0.29 4.99 4.62
CA ASN A 60 -0.01 4.56 6.00
C ASN A 60 -1.22 4.35 6.91
N VAL A 61 -2.43 4.74 6.54
CA VAL A 61 -3.48 4.86 7.56
C VAL A 61 -4.73 4.02 7.34
N ILE A 62 -5.03 3.69 6.12
CA ILE A 62 -6.24 2.89 5.85
C ILE A 62 -5.88 1.46 5.43
N ASN A 63 -4.64 1.20 5.01
CA ASN A 63 -4.33 0.06 4.15
C ASN A 63 -3.18 -0.83 4.56
N ASP A 64 -2.42 -0.51 5.59
CA ASP A 64 -1.31 -1.38 6.01
C ASP A 64 -1.79 -2.79 6.35
N ASP A 65 -3.06 -2.92 6.72
CA ASP A 65 -3.68 -4.17 7.12
C ASP A 65 -4.74 -4.71 6.15
N MET A 66 -5.21 -3.91 5.16
CA MET A 66 -6.24 -4.34 4.22
C MET A 66 -5.73 -5.48 3.34
N THR A 67 -6.43 -6.60 3.39
CA THR A 67 -6.15 -7.78 2.57
C THR A 67 -6.78 -7.65 1.17
N LEU A 68 -6.32 -8.48 0.24
CA LEU A 68 -6.91 -8.55 -1.10
C LEU A 68 -8.37 -9.02 -1.04
N ASP A 69 -8.74 -9.92 -0.11
CA ASP A 69 -10.13 -10.38 0.08
C ASP A 69 -11.03 -9.22 0.55
N GLU A 70 -10.61 -8.44 1.53
CA GLU A 70 -11.36 -7.28 1.99
C GLU A 70 -11.54 -6.24 0.88
N TRP A 71 -10.50 -6.00 0.10
CA TRP A 71 -10.60 -5.12 -1.07
C TRP A 71 -11.52 -5.67 -2.16
N TYR A 72 -11.47 -6.99 -2.42
CA TYR A 72 -12.37 -7.64 -3.37
C TYR A 72 -13.84 -7.40 -3.01
N GLU A 73 -14.22 -7.55 -1.75
CA GLU A 73 -15.58 -7.30 -1.27
C GLU A 73 -16.00 -5.83 -1.46
N ILE A 74 -15.13 -4.89 -1.12
CA ILE A 74 -15.36 -3.47 -1.35
C ILE A 74 -15.52 -3.18 -2.85
N TRP A 75 -14.62 -3.66 -3.68
CA TRP A 75 -14.64 -3.48 -5.13
C TRP A 75 -15.92 -4.06 -5.77
N MET A 76 -16.34 -5.26 -5.37
CA MET A 76 -17.58 -5.86 -5.85
C MET A 76 -18.81 -5.05 -5.46
N ASN A 77 -18.87 -4.56 -4.22
CA ASN A 77 -20.03 -3.86 -3.69
C ASN A 77 -20.11 -2.38 -4.13
N THR A 78 -18.98 -1.78 -4.48
CA THR A 78 -18.91 -0.38 -4.93
C THR A 78 -18.77 -0.27 -6.44
N CYS A 79 -17.66 -0.78 -7.00
CA CYS A 79 -17.33 -0.59 -8.42
C CYS A 79 -18.16 -1.49 -9.34
N LYS A 80 -18.59 -2.67 -8.87
CA LYS A 80 -19.37 -3.65 -9.64
C LYS A 80 -20.81 -3.79 -9.18
N LYS A 81 -21.30 -2.86 -8.35
CA LYS A 81 -22.65 -2.89 -7.79
C LYS A 81 -23.73 -3.06 -8.85
N ASN A 82 -23.62 -2.34 -9.97
CA ASN A 82 -24.61 -2.31 -11.06
C ASN A 82 -24.41 -3.40 -12.12
N CYS A 83 -23.42 -4.29 -11.95
CA CYS A 83 -23.25 -5.42 -12.87
C CYS A 83 -24.36 -6.46 -12.70
N ARG A 84 -24.70 -7.13 -13.80
CA ARG A 84 -25.66 -8.28 -13.77
C ARG A 84 -25.13 -9.39 -12.88
N ASN A 85 -26.04 -10.15 -12.26
CA ASN A 85 -25.64 -11.24 -11.36
C ASN A 85 -24.74 -12.27 -12.03
N SER A 86 -25.03 -12.65 -13.29
CA SER A 86 -24.18 -13.56 -14.06
C SER A 86 -22.74 -13.05 -14.24
N THR A 87 -22.57 -11.73 -14.39
CA THR A 87 -21.25 -11.09 -14.46
C THR A 87 -20.53 -11.15 -13.10
N LYS A 88 -21.25 -10.90 -12.01
CA LYS A 88 -20.71 -11.01 -10.64
C LYS A 88 -20.28 -12.44 -10.33
N GLU A 89 -21.05 -13.44 -10.70
CA GLU A 89 -20.71 -14.87 -10.57
C GLU A 89 -19.45 -15.21 -11.36
N THR A 90 -19.32 -14.69 -12.57
CA THR A 90 -18.12 -14.85 -13.41
C THR A 90 -16.90 -14.26 -12.72
N TYR A 91 -16.99 -13.04 -12.18
CA TYR A 91 -15.90 -12.42 -11.42
C TYR A 91 -15.55 -13.24 -10.18
N ALA A 92 -16.53 -13.68 -9.41
CA ALA A 92 -16.31 -14.53 -8.24
C ALA A 92 -15.65 -15.86 -8.60
N SER A 93 -16.06 -16.49 -9.70
CA SER A 93 -15.44 -17.74 -10.19
C SER A 93 -13.97 -17.56 -10.54
N HIS A 94 -13.61 -16.47 -11.24
CA HIS A 94 -12.22 -16.21 -11.60
C HIS A 94 -11.37 -15.76 -10.40
N TYR A 95 -11.93 -14.96 -9.49
CA TYR A 95 -11.23 -14.55 -8.28
C TYR A 95 -10.95 -15.73 -7.34
N ARG A 96 -11.90 -16.65 -7.19
CA ARG A 96 -11.76 -17.85 -6.33
C ARG A 96 -10.55 -18.71 -6.68
N ARG A 97 -10.08 -18.67 -7.93
CA ARG A 97 -8.89 -19.41 -8.37
C ARG A 97 -7.59 -18.89 -7.75
N VAL A 98 -7.52 -17.60 -7.50
CA VAL A 98 -6.34 -16.95 -6.91
C VAL A 98 -6.53 -16.64 -5.43
N GLN A 99 -7.76 -16.63 -4.94
CA GLN A 99 -8.15 -16.25 -3.60
C GLN A 99 -7.38 -17.02 -2.51
N LYS A 100 -7.28 -18.33 -2.64
CA LYS A 100 -6.60 -19.19 -1.64
C LYS A 100 -5.14 -18.80 -1.41
N ARG A 101 -4.49 -18.25 -2.43
CA ARG A 101 -3.07 -17.89 -2.40
C ARG A 101 -2.84 -16.41 -2.12
N LEU A 102 -3.68 -15.53 -2.67
CA LEU A 102 -3.49 -14.09 -2.63
C LEU A 102 -4.46 -13.39 -1.68
N GLY A 103 -5.65 -13.96 -1.41
CA GLY A 103 -6.73 -13.27 -0.71
C GLY A 103 -6.36 -12.75 0.68
N TRP A 104 -5.63 -13.54 1.46
CA TRP A 104 -5.16 -13.19 2.81
C TRP A 104 -3.98 -12.22 2.82
N MET A 105 -3.34 -12.00 1.67
CA MET A 105 -2.19 -11.09 1.59
C MET A 105 -2.64 -9.63 1.67
N LYS A 106 -1.90 -8.83 2.41
CA LYS A 106 -2.10 -7.39 2.44
C LYS A 106 -1.83 -6.78 1.07
N LEU A 107 -2.63 -5.81 0.65
CA LEU A 107 -2.47 -5.12 -0.64
C LEU A 107 -1.05 -4.58 -0.84
N THR A 108 -0.46 -4.03 0.21
CA THR A 108 0.90 -3.48 0.20
C THR A 108 2.00 -4.53 0.04
N LYS A 109 1.71 -5.79 0.32
CA LYS A 109 2.65 -6.92 0.21
C LYS A 109 2.54 -7.67 -1.11
N LEU A 110 1.54 -7.38 -1.93
CA LEU A 110 1.42 -7.94 -3.25
C LEU A 110 2.59 -7.49 -4.14
N ASN A 111 3.19 -8.43 -4.83
CA ASN A 111 4.24 -8.14 -5.81
C ASN A 111 4.09 -9.02 -7.05
N LEU A 112 4.73 -8.59 -8.15
CA LEU A 112 4.66 -9.29 -9.44
C LEU A 112 5.09 -10.76 -9.35
N ILE A 113 6.13 -11.07 -8.58
CA ILE A 113 6.68 -12.43 -8.49
C ILE A 113 5.67 -13.38 -7.86
N VAL A 114 5.06 -12.98 -6.75
CA VAL A 114 4.04 -13.79 -6.06
C VAL A 114 2.81 -14.00 -6.95
N ILE A 115 2.33 -12.95 -7.62
CA ILE A 115 1.21 -13.05 -8.55
C ILE A 115 1.53 -13.99 -9.71
N GLN A 116 2.73 -13.87 -10.29
CA GLN A 116 3.17 -14.72 -11.39
C GLN A 116 3.29 -16.21 -10.97
N GLN A 117 3.79 -16.48 -9.76
CA GLN A 117 3.83 -17.83 -9.22
C GLN A 117 2.42 -18.44 -9.14
N VAL A 118 1.45 -17.68 -8.62
CA VAL A 118 0.07 -18.13 -8.54
C VAL A 118 -0.53 -18.37 -9.92
N PHE A 119 -0.26 -17.52 -10.91
CA PHE A 119 -0.72 -17.72 -12.27
C PHE A 119 -0.10 -18.96 -12.92
N ASN A 120 1.15 -19.27 -12.63
CA ASN A 120 1.81 -20.48 -13.15
C ASN A 120 1.20 -21.77 -12.60
N GLU A 121 0.55 -21.74 -11.44
CA GLU A 121 -0.16 -22.88 -10.84
C GLU A 121 -1.56 -23.10 -11.48
N LEU A 122 -2.09 -22.14 -12.23
CA LEU A 122 -3.40 -22.27 -12.87
C LEU A 122 -3.34 -23.23 -14.07
N ARG A 123 -4.40 -24.03 -14.22
CA ARG A 123 -4.45 -25.18 -15.15
C ARG A 123 -4.41 -24.79 -16.62
N SER A 124 -5.01 -23.67 -16.99
CA SER A 124 -5.13 -23.27 -18.40
C SER A 124 -4.79 -21.80 -18.64
N ASP A 125 -4.39 -21.49 -19.88
CA ASP A 125 -4.13 -20.11 -20.30
C ASP A 125 -5.37 -19.22 -20.22
N ASN A 126 -6.55 -19.79 -20.43
CA ASN A 126 -7.81 -19.06 -20.32
C ASN A 126 -8.09 -18.66 -18.86
N GLU A 127 -7.83 -19.56 -17.90
CA GLU A 127 -7.95 -19.26 -16.48
C GLU A 127 -6.97 -18.15 -16.06
N ARG A 128 -5.71 -18.23 -16.51
CA ARG A 128 -4.69 -17.20 -16.26
C ARG A 128 -5.13 -15.84 -16.79
N LYS A 129 -5.53 -15.78 -18.07
CA LYS A 129 -5.97 -14.52 -18.71
C LYS A 129 -7.16 -13.90 -18.00
N ASN A 130 -8.15 -14.68 -17.63
CA ASN A 130 -9.36 -14.16 -16.99
C ASN A 130 -9.10 -13.74 -15.53
N SER A 131 -8.35 -14.52 -14.76
CA SER A 131 -7.96 -14.14 -13.40
C SER A 131 -7.06 -12.91 -13.40
N LYS A 132 -6.13 -12.80 -14.38
CA LYS A 132 -5.30 -11.62 -14.56
C LYS A 132 -6.14 -10.37 -14.83
N LYS A 133 -7.10 -10.43 -15.76
CA LYS A 133 -7.98 -9.29 -16.06
C LYS A 133 -8.69 -8.75 -14.83
N ILE A 134 -9.18 -9.64 -13.97
CA ILE A 134 -9.87 -9.23 -12.73
C ILE A 134 -8.90 -8.60 -11.75
N LEU A 135 -7.74 -9.21 -11.52
CA LEU A 135 -6.73 -8.63 -10.63
C LEU A 135 -6.24 -7.27 -11.13
N VAL A 136 -6.02 -7.11 -12.43
CA VAL A 136 -5.62 -5.82 -13.02
C VAL A 136 -6.69 -4.76 -12.77
N ASP A 137 -7.97 -5.07 -13.05
CA ASP A 137 -9.08 -4.12 -12.83
C ASP A 137 -9.24 -3.76 -11.35
N MET A 138 -9.17 -4.75 -10.45
CA MET A 138 -9.23 -4.53 -9.00
C MET A 138 -8.10 -3.63 -8.50
N LEU A 139 -6.86 -3.91 -8.92
CA LEU A 139 -5.70 -3.15 -8.46
C LEU A 139 -5.62 -1.76 -9.13
N GLU A 140 -6.17 -1.57 -10.32
CA GLU A 140 -6.35 -0.22 -10.89
C GLU A 140 -7.33 0.59 -10.06
N LYS A 141 -8.45 -0.01 -9.66
CA LYS A 141 -9.41 0.68 -8.77
C LYS A 141 -8.84 0.93 -7.37
N ALA A 142 -7.92 0.10 -6.90
CA ALA A 142 -7.19 0.37 -5.68
C ALA A 142 -6.25 1.58 -5.82
N ILE A 143 -5.63 1.77 -7.00
CA ILE A 143 -4.83 2.97 -7.28
C ILE A 143 -5.73 4.22 -7.38
N ASP A 144 -6.87 4.12 -8.09
CA ASP A 144 -7.84 5.22 -8.17
C ASP A 144 -8.38 5.63 -6.79
N ALA A 145 -8.40 4.71 -5.84
CA ALA A 145 -8.79 4.93 -4.44
C ALA A 145 -7.62 5.31 -3.52
N ASP A 146 -6.44 5.59 -4.07
CA ASP A 146 -5.20 5.90 -3.33
C ASP A 146 -4.74 4.80 -2.35
N LEU A 147 -5.17 3.55 -2.57
CA LEU A 147 -4.80 2.39 -1.75
C LEU A 147 -3.46 1.78 -2.19
N LEU A 148 -3.07 1.97 -3.43
CA LEU A 148 -1.83 1.48 -4.01
C LEU A 148 -1.18 2.54 -4.88
N VAL A 149 0.16 2.48 -4.99
CA VAL A 149 0.93 3.38 -5.86
C VAL A 149 1.02 2.86 -7.29
N LYS A 150 1.05 1.55 -7.47
CA LYS A 150 1.22 0.90 -8.77
C LYS A 150 0.44 -0.39 -8.88
N ASN A 151 0.06 -0.75 -10.10
CA ASN A 151 -0.56 -2.03 -10.39
C ASN A 151 0.51 -3.10 -10.64
N VAL A 152 0.65 -4.02 -9.70
CA VAL A 152 1.64 -5.11 -9.75
C VAL A 152 1.15 -6.34 -10.53
N ALA A 153 -0.08 -6.34 -11.03
CA ALA A 153 -0.66 -7.41 -11.85
C ALA A 153 -0.55 -7.15 -13.37
N LYS A 154 -0.12 -5.95 -13.78
CA LYS A 154 0.16 -5.62 -15.19
C LYS A 154 1.46 -6.27 -15.68
#